data_60ed7e2a9db1a2d1051630e7d69a03d4
#
_entry.id   60ed7e2a9db1a2d1051630e7d69a03d4
#
_cell.length_a   1.000
_cell.length_b   1.000
_cell.length_c   1.000
_cell.angle_alpha   90.00
_cell.angle_beta   90.00
_cell.angle_gamma   90.00
#
_symmetry.space_group_name_H-M   'P 1'
#
loop_
_entity.id
_entity.type
_entity.pdbx_description
1 polymer ?
#
loop_
_entity_poly.entity_id
_entity_poly.type
_entity_poly.pdbx_seq_one_letter_code
_entity_poly.pdbx_strand_id
1 'polypeptide(L)'
;MLENIQNVLNVPEFRKRAVFTLIMFIVFRLGVHIPVPGVDSSVIENLFSSGNLFGLLDLFAGGALSKFSVLAMSITPYINASIIMQLLTAVVPTFEQWAKDNQEGRDKIQKVTRYGTVVLALIQAFAMSYALKVNNALIVDSW
;
A
#
# COMPACT_ATOMS: atom_id res chain seq x y z
N MET A 1 29.04 0.71 -20.82
CA MET A 1 27.86 0.84 -19.96
C MET A 1 26.73 1.64 -20.61
N LEU A 2 26.99 2.80 -21.17
CA LEU A 2 25.98 3.63 -21.84
C LEU A 2 25.39 2.98 -23.10
N GLU A 3 26.19 2.27 -23.90
CA GLU A 3 25.73 1.53 -25.09
C GLU A 3 24.79 0.37 -24.73
N ASN A 4 25.04 -0.30 -23.61
CA ASN A 4 24.15 -1.38 -23.14
C ASN A 4 22.79 -0.83 -22.65
N ILE A 5 22.76 0.36 -22.06
CA ILE A 5 21.53 1.03 -21.63
C ILE A 5 20.74 1.49 -22.87
N GLN A 6 21.39 2.01 -23.89
CA GLN A 6 20.73 2.40 -25.14
C GLN A 6 20.13 1.19 -25.87
N ASN A 7 20.84 0.06 -25.89
CA ASN A 7 20.34 -1.17 -26.49
C ASN A 7 19.12 -1.75 -25.74
N VAL A 8 19.10 -1.65 -24.41
CA VAL A 8 17.97 -2.09 -23.59
C VAL A 8 16.76 -1.18 -23.80
N LEU A 9 16.97 0.13 -23.96
CA LEU A 9 15.89 1.08 -24.24
C LEU A 9 15.27 0.93 -25.64
N ASN A 10 16.01 0.33 -26.58
CA ASN A 10 15.51 0.06 -27.93
C ASN A 10 14.62 -1.18 -28.03
N VAL A 11 14.55 -2.01 -26.98
CA VAL A 11 13.64 -3.16 -26.94
C VAL A 11 12.21 -2.65 -26.68
N PRO A 12 11.25 -2.88 -27.62
CA PRO A 12 9.90 -2.32 -27.52
C PRO A 12 9.14 -2.79 -26.29
N GLU A 13 9.39 -3.99 -25.82
CA GLU A 13 8.76 -4.53 -24.61
C GLU A 13 9.26 -3.84 -23.34
N PHE A 14 10.56 -3.61 -23.23
CA PHE A 14 11.15 -2.90 -22.11
C PHE A 14 10.68 -1.44 -22.05
N ARG A 15 10.64 -0.78 -23.21
CA ARG A 15 10.16 0.60 -23.33
C ARG A 15 8.69 0.72 -22.88
N LYS A 16 7.82 -0.21 -23.27
CA LYS A 16 6.42 -0.25 -22.80
C LYS A 16 6.32 -0.36 -21.29
N ARG A 17 7.08 -1.25 -20.69
CA ARG A 17 7.11 -1.46 -19.24
C ARG A 17 7.67 -0.25 -18.50
N ALA A 18 8.75 0.33 -18.99
CA ALA A 18 9.37 1.52 -18.41
C ALA A 18 8.43 2.73 -18.45
N VAL A 19 7.77 2.98 -19.58
CA VAL A 19 6.79 4.07 -19.72
C VAL A 19 5.58 3.85 -18.80
N PHE A 20 5.08 2.63 -18.72
CA PHE A 20 4.00 2.27 -17.81
C PHE A 20 4.37 2.54 -16.35
N THR A 21 5.58 2.13 -15.94
CA THR A 21 6.09 2.36 -14.58
C THR A 21 6.21 3.85 -14.27
N LEU A 22 6.74 4.65 -15.20
CA LEU A 22 6.83 6.11 -15.03
C LEU A 22 5.45 6.76 -14.91
N ILE A 23 4.49 6.35 -15.73
CA ILE A 23 3.11 6.85 -15.64
C ILE A 23 2.51 6.51 -14.27
N MET A 24 2.72 5.30 -13.78
CA MET A 24 2.22 4.88 -12.47
C MET A 24 2.88 5.65 -11.33
N PHE A 25 4.17 5.99 -11.43
CA PHE A 25 4.82 6.89 -10.46
C PHE A 25 4.21 8.28 -10.44
N ILE A 26 3.89 8.83 -11.62
CA ILE A 26 3.22 10.14 -11.73
C ILE A 26 1.82 10.07 -11.09
N VAL A 27 1.04 9.04 -11.40
CA VAL A 27 -0.29 8.84 -10.81
C VAL A 27 -0.21 8.69 -9.29
N PHE A 28 0.75 7.91 -8.79
CA PHE A 28 0.98 7.77 -7.36
C PHE A 28 1.34 9.11 -6.71
N ARG A 29 2.23 9.88 -7.34
CA ARG A 29 2.64 11.18 -6.84
C ARG A 29 1.49 12.19 -6.78
N LEU A 30 0.62 12.17 -7.78
CA LEU A 30 -0.61 12.97 -7.78
C LEU A 30 -1.55 12.53 -6.65
N GLY A 31 -1.74 11.23 -6.48
CA GLY A 31 -2.58 10.67 -5.41
C GLY A 31 -2.11 11.03 -4.00
N VAL A 32 -0.79 11.11 -3.78
CA VAL A 32 -0.21 11.54 -2.49
C VAL A 32 -0.57 12.99 -2.15
N HIS A 33 -0.83 13.83 -3.15
CA HIS A 33 -1.19 15.24 -2.94
C HIS A 33 -2.68 15.46 -2.72
N ILE A 34 -3.52 14.42 -2.85
CA ILE A 34 -4.95 14.52 -2.58
C ILE A 34 -5.20 14.15 -1.11
N PRO A 35 -5.42 15.14 -0.22
CA PRO A 35 -5.72 14.85 1.18
C PRO A 35 -7.13 14.25 1.33
N VAL A 36 -7.31 13.42 2.34
CA VAL A 36 -8.64 12.92 2.71
C VAL A 36 -9.46 14.07 3.28
N PRO A 37 -10.65 14.35 2.74
CA PRO A 37 -11.50 15.41 3.27
C PRO A 37 -11.95 15.10 4.71
N GLY A 38 -11.99 16.12 5.57
CA GLY A 38 -12.42 16.00 6.94
C GLY A 38 -11.33 15.67 7.96
N VAL A 39 -10.07 15.65 7.53
CA VAL A 39 -8.92 15.41 8.41
C VAL A 39 -8.07 16.67 8.51
N ASP A 40 -7.70 17.05 9.73
CA ASP A 40 -6.81 18.19 9.99
C ASP A 40 -5.35 17.77 9.81
N SER A 41 -4.76 18.21 8.70
CA SER A 41 -3.37 17.89 8.34
C SER A 41 -2.37 18.45 9.37
N SER A 42 -2.70 19.54 10.06
CA SER A 42 -1.79 20.16 11.02
C SER A 42 -1.55 19.31 12.26
N VAL A 43 -2.58 18.61 12.74
CA VAL A 43 -2.49 17.68 13.86
C VAL A 43 -1.64 16.47 13.49
N ILE A 44 -1.80 15.99 12.27
CA ILE A 44 -1.06 14.84 11.75
C ILE A 44 0.41 15.20 11.55
N GLU A 45 0.72 16.33 10.93
CA GLU A 45 2.10 16.79 10.77
C GLU A 45 2.82 16.93 12.12
N ASN A 46 2.14 17.42 13.15
CA ASN A 46 2.70 17.52 14.50
C ASN A 46 3.00 16.14 15.11
N LEU A 47 2.14 15.14 14.89
CA LEU A 47 2.37 13.77 15.34
C LEU A 47 3.56 13.12 14.64
N PHE A 48 3.74 13.38 13.34
CA PHE A 48 4.85 12.86 12.57
C PHE A 48 6.17 13.60 12.80
N SER A 49 6.12 14.88 13.10
CA SER A 49 7.32 15.68 13.40
C SER A 49 7.87 15.43 14.82
N SER A 50 7.03 15.02 15.75
CA SER A 50 7.43 14.76 17.14
C SER A 50 7.97 13.37 17.41
N GLY A 51 7.84 12.42 16.49
CA GLY A 51 8.27 11.03 16.67
C GLY A 51 9.17 10.51 15.55
N ASN A 52 10.41 10.17 15.86
CA ASN A 52 11.38 9.65 14.89
C ASN A 52 10.90 8.40 14.14
N LEU A 53 10.07 7.57 14.78
CA LEU A 53 9.59 6.31 14.22
C LEU A 53 8.52 6.54 13.13
N PHE A 54 7.61 7.49 13.38
CA PHE A 54 6.56 7.86 12.42
C PHE A 54 7.14 8.59 11.20
N GLY A 55 8.18 9.40 11.40
CA GLY A 55 8.90 10.04 10.30
C GLY A 55 9.56 9.05 9.36
N LEU A 56 10.13 7.96 9.89
CA LEU A 56 10.69 6.88 9.06
C LEU A 56 9.59 6.16 8.26
N LEU A 57 8.45 5.87 8.88
CA LEU A 57 7.32 5.26 8.17
C LEU A 57 6.79 6.15 7.04
N ASP A 58 6.74 7.46 7.26
CA ASP A 58 6.32 8.42 6.24
C ASP A 58 7.29 8.47 5.06
N LEU A 59 8.58 8.31 5.32
CA LEU A 59 9.61 8.25 4.30
C LEU A 59 9.39 7.04 3.37
N PHE A 60 9.03 5.87 3.92
CA PHE A 60 8.67 4.68 3.15
C PHE A 60 7.36 4.84 2.39
N ALA A 61 6.42 5.58 2.93
CA ALA A 61 5.14 5.89 2.26
C ALA A 61 5.24 7.05 1.26
N GLY A 62 6.44 7.62 1.04
CA GLY A 62 6.66 8.71 0.09
C GLY A 62 5.95 10.02 0.47
N GLY A 63 5.75 10.29 1.77
CA GLY A 63 5.06 11.47 2.27
C GLY A 63 3.53 11.37 2.24
N ALA A 64 2.98 10.18 2.00
CA ALA A 64 1.54 9.98 1.93
C ALA A 64 0.88 9.95 3.32
N LEU A 65 1.62 9.51 4.35
CA LEU A 65 1.14 9.42 5.72
C LEU A 65 1.04 10.79 6.37
N SER A 66 2.08 11.62 6.28
CA SER A 66 2.10 12.96 6.88
C SER A 66 1.03 13.88 6.31
N LYS A 67 0.72 13.74 5.02
CA LYS A 67 -0.35 14.48 4.36
C LYS A 67 -1.73 13.84 4.50
N PHE A 68 -1.79 12.66 5.12
CA PHE A 68 -3.01 11.84 5.20
C PHE A 68 -3.76 11.78 3.87
N SER A 69 -3.04 11.40 2.83
CA SER A 69 -3.60 11.29 1.49
C SER A 69 -4.48 10.06 1.33
N VAL A 70 -5.24 10.00 0.25
CA VAL A 70 -6.04 8.84 -0.14
C VAL A 70 -5.17 7.56 -0.26
N LEU A 71 -3.87 7.72 -0.52
CA LEU A 71 -2.90 6.64 -0.64
C LEU A 71 -2.08 6.41 0.65
N ALA A 72 -2.51 6.96 1.80
CA ALA A 72 -1.78 6.85 3.07
C ALA A 72 -1.52 5.40 3.50
N MET A 73 -2.46 4.50 3.26
CA MET A 73 -2.30 3.08 3.58
C MET A 73 -1.33 2.37 2.63
N SER A 74 -1.05 2.95 1.46
CA SER A 74 -0.13 2.40 0.46
C SER A 74 -0.41 0.91 0.17
N ILE A 75 0.64 0.08 0.11
CA ILE A 75 0.56 -1.38 -0.13
C ILE A 75 0.50 -2.20 1.17
N THR A 76 0.48 -1.57 2.33
CA THR A 76 0.53 -2.24 3.65
C THR A 76 -0.53 -3.31 3.84
N PRO A 77 -1.83 -3.11 3.51
CA PRO A 77 -2.83 -4.16 3.63
C PRO A 77 -2.51 -5.38 2.77
N TYR A 78 -1.99 -5.17 1.57
CA TYR A 78 -1.62 -6.27 0.67
C TYR A 78 -0.42 -7.06 1.19
N ILE A 79 0.60 -6.39 1.70
CA ILE A 79 1.77 -7.04 2.29
C ILE A 79 1.34 -7.89 3.50
N ASN A 80 0.52 -7.35 4.38
CA ASN A 80 0.03 -8.08 5.55
C ASN A 80 -0.80 -9.31 5.13
N ALA A 81 -1.71 -9.16 4.18
CA ALA A 81 -2.49 -10.28 3.64
C ALA A 81 -1.58 -11.34 3.01
N SER A 82 -0.56 -10.93 2.27
CA SER A 82 0.41 -11.83 1.64
C SER A 82 1.22 -12.61 2.66
N ILE A 83 1.68 -11.97 3.73
CA ILE A 83 2.41 -12.62 4.83
C ILE A 83 1.50 -13.62 5.56
N ILE A 84 0.26 -13.24 5.86
CA ILE A 84 -0.71 -14.12 6.49
C ILE A 84 -0.96 -15.35 5.61
N MET A 85 -1.12 -15.17 4.30
CA MET A 85 -1.30 -16.29 3.38
C MET A 85 -0.08 -17.20 3.30
N GLN A 86 1.13 -16.65 3.34
CA GLN A 86 2.36 -17.44 3.39
C GLN A 86 2.44 -18.30 4.67
N LEU A 87 2.06 -17.72 5.80
CA LEU A 87 2.00 -18.47 7.06
C LEU A 87 0.90 -19.55 7.02
N LEU A 88 -0.27 -19.23 6.47
CA LEU A 88 -1.36 -20.20 6.31
C LEU A 88 -0.98 -21.35 5.37
N THR A 89 -0.22 -21.10 4.32
CA THR A 89 0.29 -22.16 3.43
C THR A 89 1.27 -23.10 4.13
N ALA A 90 1.96 -22.63 5.17
CA ALA A 90 2.86 -23.47 5.96
C ALA A 90 2.13 -24.28 7.04
N VAL A 91 0.99 -23.81 7.56
CA VAL A 91 0.27 -24.42 8.68
C VAL A 91 -0.93 -25.24 8.25
N VAL A 92 -1.64 -24.80 7.21
CA VAL A 92 -2.88 -25.42 6.75
C VAL A 92 -2.62 -26.33 5.55
N PRO A 93 -2.84 -27.66 5.67
CA PRO A 93 -2.52 -28.61 4.59
C PRO A 93 -3.22 -28.33 3.25
N THR A 94 -4.43 -27.76 3.30
CA THR A 94 -5.19 -27.41 2.09
C THR A 94 -4.49 -26.30 1.29
N PHE A 95 -3.98 -25.28 1.96
CA PHE A 95 -3.23 -24.19 1.31
C PHE A 95 -1.84 -24.64 0.86
N GLU A 96 -1.23 -25.56 1.60
CA GLU A 96 0.04 -26.18 1.20
C GLU A 96 -0.12 -26.97 -0.10
N GLN A 97 -1.19 -27.71 -0.26
CA GLN A 97 -1.51 -28.42 -1.50
C GLN A 97 -1.69 -27.46 -2.66
N TRP A 98 -2.42 -26.37 -2.47
CA TRP A 98 -2.59 -25.33 -3.50
C TRP A 98 -1.26 -24.64 -3.86
N ALA A 99 -0.37 -24.48 -2.90
CA ALA A 99 0.97 -23.90 -3.16
C ALA A 99 1.86 -24.85 -3.97
N LYS A 100 1.69 -26.16 -3.79
CA LYS A 100 2.43 -27.21 -4.53
C LYS A 100 1.79 -27.53 -5.87
N ASP A 101 0.50 -27.26 -6.04
CA ASP A 101 -0.20 -27.40 -7.31
C ASP A 101 0.34 -26.43 -8.36
N ASN A 102 0.04 -26.72 -9.60
CA ASN A 102 0.41 -25.93 -10.76
C ASN A 102 -0.11 -24.47 -10.70
N GLN A 103 -0.08 -23.79 -11.81
CA GLN A 103 -0.51 -22.40 -11.95
C GLN A 103 -1.89 -22.11 -11.34
N GLU A 104 -2.84 -23.06 -11.44
CA GLU A 104 -4.19 -22.90 -10.88
C GLU A 104 -4.23 -22.78 -9.35
N GLY A 105 -3.39 -23.51 -8.64
CA GLY A 105 -3.31 -23.42 -7.18
C GLY A 105 -2.75 -22.06 -6.72
N ARG A 106 -1.75 -21.56 -7.42
CA ARG A 106 -1.18 -20.22 -7.16
C ARG A 106 -2.19 -19.12 -7.44
N ASP A 107 -2.97 -19.25 -8.49
CA ASP A 107 -4.03 -18.28 -8.82
C ASP A 107 -5.14 -18.26 -7.75
N LYS A 108 -5.47 -19.40 -7.17
CA LYS A 108 -6.41 -19.49 -6.03
C LYS A 108 -5.87 -18.75 -4.81
N ILE A 109 -4.60 -18.98 -4.46
CA ILE A 109 -3.93 -18.27 -3.35
C ILE A 109 -3.92 -16.76 -3.58
N GLN A 110 -3.60 -16.32 -4.80
CA GLN A 110 -3.64 -14.90 -5.14
C GLN A 110 -5.04 -14.29 -5.01
N LYS A 111 -6.07 -15.01 -5.44
CA LYS A 111 -7.46 -14.55 -5.29
C LYS A 111 -7.83 -14.40 -3.81
N VAL A 112 -7.53 -15.39 -2.98
CA VAL A 112 -7.78 -15.33 -1.53
C VAL A 112 -6.99 -14.19 -0.89
N THR A 113 -5.74 -13.97 -1.30
CA THR A 113 -4.93 -12.84 -0.83
C THR A 113 -5.58 -11.50 -1.18
N ARG A 114 -6.11 -11.35 -2.39
CA ARG A 114 -6.80 -10.12 -2.81
C ARG A 114 -8.05 -9.85 -1.98
N TYR A 115 -8.89 -10.86 -1.75
CA TYR A 115 -10.06 -10.72 -0.89
C TYR A 115 -9.67 -10.43 0.56
N GLY A 116 -8.67 -11.12 1.09
CA GLY A 116 -8.09 -10.84 2.41
C GLY A 116 -7.56 -9.42 2.53
N THR A 117 -6.94 -8.89 1.47
CA THR A 117 -6.48 -7.50 1.41
C THR A 117 -7.61 -6.51 1.55
N VAL A 118 -8.73 -6.72 0.87
CA VAL A 118 -9.90 -5.83 0.95
C VAL A 118 -10.47 -5.82 2.37
N VAL A 119 -10.62 -6.98 3.00
CA VAL A 119 -11.12 -7.08 4.39
C VAL A 119 -10.16 -6.40 5.36
N LEU A 120 -8.85 -6.65 5.24
CA LEU A 120 -7.85 -6.00 6.09
C LEU A 120 -7.80 -4.48 5.87
N ALA A 121 -7.93 -4.02 4.63
CA ALA A 121 -7.97 -2.60 4.31
C ALA A 121 -9.17 -1.91 4.97
N LEU A 122 -10.34 -2.55 4.96
CA LEU A 122 -11.53 -2.03 5.62
C LEU A 122 -11.34 -1.95 7.14
N ILE A 123 -10.80 -3.00 7.76
CA ILE A 123 -10.52 -3.02 9.21
C ILE A 123 -9.50 -1.94 9.57
N GLN A 124 -8.43 -1.81 8.80
CA GLN A 124 -7.40 -0.80 9.03
C GLN A 124 -7.92 0.62 8.81
N ALA A 125 -8.75 0.85 7.79
CA ALA A 125 -9.38 2.14 7.54
C ALA A 125 -10.30 2.55 8.71
N PHE A 126 -11.08 1.61 9.23
CA PHE A 126 -11.93 1.85 10.38
C PHE A 126 -11.12 2.15 11.65
N ALA A 127 -10.09 1.34 11.92
CA ALA A 127 -9.20 1.55 13.06
C ALA A 127 -8.49 2.91 13.00
N MET A 128 -8.05 3.30 11.81
CA MET A 128 -7.37 4.58 11.58
C MET A 128 -8.32 5.77 11.75
N SER A 129 -9.54 5.66 11.23
CA SER A 129 -10.58 6.68 11.43
C SER A 129 -10.93 6.85 12.91
N TYR A 130 -11.02 5.75 13.65
CA TYR A 130 -11.26 5.78 15.09
C TYR A 130 -10.09 6.42 15.86
N ALA A 131 -8.85 6.08 15.49
CA ALA A 131 -7.67 6.69 16.10
C ALA A 131 -7.60 8.20 15.85
N LEU A 132 -7.97 8.66 14.66
CA LEU A 132 -8.05 10.09 14.34
C LEU A 132 -9.14 10.80 15.16
N LYS A 133 -10.30 10.14 15.36
CA LYS A 133 -11.35 10.68 16.20
C LYS A 133 -10.89 10.88 17.65
N VAL A 134 -10.19 9.92 18.21
CA VAL A 134 -9.66 9.98 19.58
C VAL A 134 -8.62 11.10 19.74
N ASN A 135 -7.83 11.37 18.71
CA ASN A 135 -6.81 12.43 18.72
C ASN A 135 -7.34 13.80 18.29
N ASN A 136 -8.65 13.98 18.15
CA ASN A 136 -9.29 15.22 17.68
C ASN A 136 -8.73 15.74 16.32
N ALA A 137 -8.26 14.84 15.48
CA ALA A 137 -7.76 15.17 14.16
C ALA A 137 -8.87 15.19 13.07
N LEU A 138 -10.10 14.87 13.44
CA LEU A 138 -11.27 14.98 12.55
C LEU A 138 -11.94 16.35 12.73
N ILE A 139 -12.12 17.06 11.63
CA ILE A 139 -12.79 18.35 11.58
C ILE A 139 -14.32 18.18 11.73
N VAL A 140 -14.83 16.99 11.42
CA VAL A 140 -16.27 16.70 11.43
C VAL A 140 -16.65 15.89 12.67
N ASP A 141 -17.34 16.53 13.60
CA ASP A 141 -17.82 15.93 14.86
C ASP A 141 -19.05 15.01 14.71
N SER A 142 -19.43 14.65 13.50
CA SER A 142 -20.69 13.93 13.25
C SER A 142 -20.45 12.48 12.83
N TRP A 143 -20.25 11.62 13.83
CA TRP A 143 -20.57 10.17 13.74
C TRP A 143 -20.90 9.62 15.11
#